data_6bb8fb644a6da369288c16be819e434e
#
_entry.id   6bb8fb644a6da369288c16be819e434e
#
_cell.length_a   1.000
_cell.length_b   1.000
_cell.length_c   1.000
_cell.angle_alpha   90.00
_cell.angle_beta   90.00
_cell.angle_gamma   90.00
#
_symmetry.space_group_name_H-M   'P 1'
#
loop_
_entity.id
_entity.type
_entity.pdbx_description
1 polymer ?
#
loop_
_entity_poly.entity_id
_entity_poly.type
_entity_poly.pdbx_seq_one_letter_code
_entity_poly.pdbx_strand_id
1 'polypeptide(L)'
;IAAGGYTTTAVDNVETWNGSSWTEVSDINTAKYNSGASGGSPSSIIFGGLIQPGTVKSETESWDGTSWTEVADLSSGRWGPGKSSYGTSASALCSGGNTGSEAVTSTEEWTAPAVFNQIQEGQLYFNSNAFKETIQDVSGAAWASITASNTPRFGLGGAGTQTEALIFSGAGGSPTANRPQTEHWNGSSWTELNDLNL
;
A
#
# COMPACT_ATOMS: atom_id res chain seq x y z
N ILE A 1 7.00 10.54 5.58
CA ILE A 1 5.83 10.37 6.45
C ILE A 1 5.97 9.05 7.21
N ALA A 2 5.59 9.01 8.47
CA ALA A 2 5.42 7.83 9.31
C ALA A 2 3.97 7.81 9.79
N ALA A 3 3.31 6.66 9.72
CA ALA A 3 1.90 6.56 10.05
C ALA A 3 1.59 5.24 10.78
N GLY A 4 0.84 5.31 11.87
CA GLY A 4 0.48 4.18 12.69
C GLY A 4 1.69 3.49 13.32
N GLY A 5 1.50 2.30 13.82
CA GLY A 5 2.55 1.50 14.43
C GLY A 5 2.12 0.86 15.74
N TYR A 6 3.09 0.36 16.50
CA TYR A 6 2.85 -0.34 17.76
C TYR A 6 3.82 0.11 18.83
N THR A 7 3.29 0.55 19.97
CA THR A 7 4.06 0.85 21.19
C THR A 7 3.77 -0.21 22.27
N THR A 8 2.77 0.01 23.08
CA THR A 8 2.12 -0.99 23.95
C THR A 8 0.76 -1.40 23.40
N THR A 9 0.24 -0.57 22.51
CA THR A 9 -1.00 -0.77 21.72
C THR A 9 -0.76 -0.30 20.29
N ALA A 10 -1.67 -0.61 19.37
CA ALA A 10 -1.69 0.03 18.07
C ALA A 10 -1.91 1.53 18.23
N VAL A 11 -1.23 2.34 17.42
CA VAL A 11 -1.35 3.80 17.42
C VAL A 11 -1.79 4.29 16.03
N ASP A 12 -2.42 5.46 16.00
CA ASP A 12 -2.91 6.15 14.82
C ASP A 12 -2.09 7.39 14.45
N ASN A 13 -1.14 7.77 15.30
CA ASN A 13 -0.30 8.96 15.11
C ASN A 13 0.39 8.97 13.75
N VAL A 14 0.46 10.17 13.17
CA VAL A 14 1.14 10.42 11.90
C VAL A 14 2.11 11.60 12.03
N GLU A 15 3.32 11.39 11.54
CA GLU A 15 4.37 12.41 11.54
C GLU A 15 4.96 12.59 10.14
N THR A 16 5.28 13.81 9.79
CA THR A 16 5.99 14.17 8.56
C THR A 16 7.38 14.70 8.87
N TRP A 17 8.36 14.31 8.05
CA TRP A 17 9.74 14.77 8.13
C TRP A 17 10.01 15.85 7.08
N ASN A 18 10.53 17.02 7.53
CA ASN A 18 10.83 18.16 6.66
C ASN A 18 12.32 18.29 6.29
N GLY A 19 13.14 17.29 6.62
CA GLY A 19 14.58 17.31 6.42
C GLY A 19 15.38 17.64 7.70
N SER A 20 14.73 18.18 8.76
CA SER A 20 15.39 18.53 10.03
C SER A 20 14.59 18.14 11.27
N SER A 21 13.27 18.07 11.19
CA SER A 21 12.38 17.73 12.32
C SER A 21 11.16 16.93 11.87
N TRP A 22 10.65 16.12 12.81
CA TRP A 22 9.35 15.50 12.69
C TRP A 22 8.26 16.45 13.20
N THR A 23 7.13 16.47 12.53
CA THR A 23 5.95 17.27 12.90
C THR A 23 4.74 16.35 12.84
N GLU A 24 3.98 16.31 13.95
CA GLU A 24 2.71 15.58 14.02
C GLU A 24 1.68 16.27 13.14
N VAL A 25 0.91 15.45 12.40
CA VAL A 25 -0.16 15.88 11.49
C VAL A 25 -1.42 15.08 11.80
N SER A 26 -2.47 15.18 10.97
CA SER A 26 -3.70 14.44 11.20
C SER A 26 -3.47 12.94 11.22
N ASP A 27 -4.01 12.27 12.23
CA ASP A 27 -3.91 10.83 12.43
C ASP A 27 -4.67 10.01 11.39
N ILE A 28 -4.27 8.75 11.17
CA ILE A 28 -5.06 7.79 10.40
C ILE A 28 -6.38 7.48 11.11
N ASN A 29 -7.42 7.16 10.34
CA ASN A 29 -8.76 6.94 10.92
C ASN A 29 -8.83 5.72 11.85
N THR A 30 -7.96 4.75 11.67
CA THR A 30 -7.93 3.54 12.49
C THR A 30 -6.50 3.21 12.93
N ALA A 31 -6.25 3.18 14.25
CA ALA A 31 -4.98 2.78 14.83
C ALA A 31 -4.60 1.37 14.38
N LYS A 32 -3.49 1.22 13.65
CA LYS A 32 -3.06 -0.06 13.07
C LYS A 32 -1.53 -0.19 12.99
N TYR A 33 -1.05 -1.42 12.90
CA TYR A 33 0.37 -1.75 12.78
C TYR A 33 0.61 -2.89 11.78
N ASN A 34 1.84 -3.09 11.36
CA ASN A 34 2.21 -4.07 10.32
C ASN A 34 1.44 -3.88 9.00
N SER A 35 1.07 -2.66 8.69
CA SER A 35 0.41 -2.28 7.43
C SER A 35 1.41 -2.19 6.28
N GLY A 36 0.91 -2.31 5.06
CA GLY A 36 1.60 -1.86 3.86
C GLY A 36 1.45 -0.35 3.68
N ALA A 37 2.39 0.29 2.99
CA ALA A 37 2.31 1.70 2.65
C ALA A 37 3.05 1.99 1.34
N SER A 38 2.62 3.03 0.63
CA SER A 38 3.27 3.51 -0.58
C SER A 38 3.12 5.03 -0.71
N GLY A 39 4.06 5.67 -1.41
CA GLY A 39 4.11 7.13 -1.55
C GLY A 39 4.95 7.78 -0.46
N GLY A 40 4.75 9.09 -0.27
CA GLY A 40 5.47 9.90 0.70
C GLY A 40 4.72 11.18 1.00
N SER A 41 5.34 12.12 1.71
CA SER A 41 4.77 13.47 1.83
C SER A 41 4.93 14.21 0.47
N PRO A 42 3.88 14.84 -0.09
CA PRO A 42 2.59 15.13 0.54
C PRO A 42 1.47 14.13 0.26
N SER A 43 1.73 13.02 -0.41
CA SER A 43 0.65 12.06 -0.71
C SER A 43 1.10 10.61 -0.57
N SER A 44 0.32 9.82 0.16
CA SER A 44 0.61 8.40 0.42
C SER A 44 -0.66 7.59 0.62
N ILE A 45 -0.53 6.28 0.58
CA ILE A 45 -1.57 5.33 1.00
C ILE A 45 -1.01 4.40 2.07
N ILE A 46 -1.88 3.96 2.98
CA ILE A 46 -1.65 2.90 3.96
C ILE A 46 -2.75 1.85 3.82
N PHE A 47 -2.41 0.58 3.83
CA PHE A 47 -3.36 -0.50 3.55
C PHE A 47 -3.12 -1.74 4.41
N GLY A 48 -4.18 -2.47 4.73
CA GLY A 48 -4.15 -3.67 5.54
C GLY A 48 -3.66 -3.41 6.96
N GLY A 49 -3.03 -4.41 7.56
CA GLY A 49 -2.45 -4.34 8.89
C GLY A 49 -3.28 -5.01 9.97
N LEU A 50 -2.90 -4.78 11.21
CA LEU A 50 -3.53 -5.31 12.41
C LEU A 50 -4.05 -4.18 13.29
N ILE A 51 -5.22 -4.37 13.88
CA ILE A 51 -5.71 -3.60 15.02
C ILE A 51 -5.71 -4.47 16.28
N GLN A 52 -5.79 -3.84 17.45
CA GLN A 52 -5.92 -4.60 18.70
C GLN A 52 -7.31 -5.27 18.82
N PRO A 53 -7.40 -6.50 19.35
CA PRO A 53 -6.32 -7.35 19.91
C PRO A 53 -5.62 -8.28 18.88
N GLY A 54 -5.57 -7.95 17.61
CA GLY A 54 -4.93 -8.74 16.56
C GLY A 54 -5.86 -9.04 15.39
N THR A 55 -6.89 -8.23 15.19
CA THR A 55 -7.79 -8.33 14.04
C THR A 55 -7.09 -7.85 12.76
N VAL A 56 -7.10 -8.69 11.74
CA VAL A 56 -6.55 -8.38 10.42
C VAL A 56 -7.52 -7.46 9.67
N LYS A 57 -6.97 -6.47 8.98
CA LYS A 57 -7.72 -5.44 8.26
C LYS A 57 -7.43 -5.44 6.76
N SER A 58 -8.42 -5.02 5.97
CA SER A 58 -8.33 -4.76 4.53
C SER A 58 -8.32 -3.28 4.20
N GLU A 59 -8.71 -2.43 5.15
CA GLU A 59 -8.92 -1.02 4.91
C GLU A 59 -7.69 -0.34 4.32
N THR A 60 -7.96 0.53 3.33
CA THR A 60 -6.98 1.40 2.69
C THR A 60 -7.35 2.85 2.94
N GLU A 61 -6.39 3.64 3.40
CA GLU A 61 -6.54 5.07 3.61
C GLU A 61 -5.54 5.84 2.75
N SER A 62 -5.99 6.94 2.15
CA SER A 62 -5.19 7.83 1.30
C SER A 62 -4.97 9.16 2.00
N TRP A 63 -3.72 9.64 1.99
CA TRP A 63 -3.27 10.93 2.49
C TRP A 63 -3.13 11.93 1.35
N ASP A 64 -3.77 13.10 1.49
CA ASP A 64 -3.75 14.19 0.51
C ASP A 64 -2.80 15.35 0.86
N GLY A 65 -2.04 15.20 1.93
CA GLY A 65 -1.19 16.27 2.51
C GLY A 65 -1.80 16.96 3.71
N THR A 66 -3.09 16.71 4.02
CA THR A 66 -3.84 17.39 5.07
C THR A 66 -4.69 16.42 5.90
N SER A 67 -5.31 15.44 5.26
CA SER A 67 -6.24 14.49 5.87
C SER A 67 -6.13 13.08 5.27
N TRP A 68 -6.58 12.10 6.05
CA TRP A 68 -6.74 10.72 5.60
C TRP A 68 -8.18 10.45 5.20
N THR A 69 -8.36 9.82 4.06
CA THR A 69 -9.66 9.41 3.52
C THR A 69 -9.64 7.91 3.25
N GLU A 70 -10.66 7.20 3.73
CA GLU A 70 -10.86 5.79 3.38
C GLU A 70 -11.21 5.67 1.90
N VAL A 71 -10.54 4.73 1.24
CA VAL A 71 -10.68 4.45 -0.19
C VAL A 71 -10.96 2.95 -0.39
N ALA A 72 -10.92 2.44 -1.62
CA ALA A 72 -11.23 1.03 -1.88
C ALA A 72 -10.25 0.08 -1.16
N ASP A 73 -10.80 -0.91 -0.50
CA ASP A 73 -10.10 -1.90 0.30
C ASP A 73 -9.37 -2.96 -0.53
N LEU A 74 -8.38 -3.61 0.08
CA LEU A 74 -7.86 -4.89 -0.39
C LEU A 74 -9.00 -5.91 -0.49
N SER A 75 -8.93 -6.82 -1.46
CA SER A 75 -9.90 -7.91 -1.62
C SER A 75 -9.95 -8.86 -0.41
N SER A 76 -8.85 -8.92 0.34
CA SER A 76 -8.71 -9.72 1.55
C SER A 76 -7.78 -9.04 2.54
N GLY A 77 -8.22 -8.94 3.80
CA GLY A 77 -7.41 -8.40 4.89
C GLY A 77 -6.11 -9.17 5.08
N ARG A 78 -5.01 -8.44 5.28
CA ARG A 78 -3.68 -9.01 5.52
C ARG A 78 -2.74 -8.05 6.24
N TRP A 79 -1.81 -8.59 7.00
CA TRP A 79 -0.74 -7.85 7.65
C TRP A 79 0.63 -8.31 7.18
N GLY A 80 1.63 -7.46 7.30
CA GLY A 80 3.02 -7.75 6.89
C GLY A 80 3.18 -8.08 5.42
N PRO A 81 2.46 -7.42 4.47
CA PRO A 81 2.70 -7.62 3.05
C PRO A 81 4.05 -7.04 2.64
N GLY A 82 4.55 -7.45 1.47
CA GLY A 82 5.65 -6.78 0.79
C GLY A 82 5.23 -5.35 0.45
N LYS A 83 6.05 -4.42 0.86
CA LYS A 83 5.77 -2.99 0.73
C LYS A 83 6.50 -2.46 -0.48
N SER A 84 5.80 -1.91 -1.46
CA SER A 84 6.45 -1.13 -2.51
C SER A 84 6.79 0.27 -1.97
N SER A 85 7.88 0.36 -1.23
CA SER A 85 8.30 1.60 -0.56
C SER A 85 8.59 2.77 -1.53
N TYR A 86 8.60 2.52 -2.82
CA TYR A 86 8.91 3.49 -3.87
C TYR A 86 7.79 3.71 -4.88
N GLY A 87 6.62 3.10 -4.65
CA GLY A 87 5.40 3.44 -5.39
C GLY A 87 4.92 4.84 -5.03
N THR A 88 3.84 5.25 -5.64
CA THR A 88 3.16 6.52 -5.34
C THR A 88 1.83 6.25 -4.66
N SER A 89 1.17 7.30 -4.16
CA SER A 89 -0.22 7.21 -3.71
C SER A 89 -1.20 6.84 -4.83
N ALA A 90 -0.78 7.00 -6.08
CA ALA A 90 -1.59 6.66 -7.25
C ALA A 90 -1.31 5.26 -7.82
N SER A 91 -0.21 4.62 -7.41
CA SER A 91 0.25 3.36 -7.99
C SER A 91 1.06 2.58 -6.97
N ALA A 92 0.55 1.46 -6.49
CA ALA A 92 1.19 0.63 -5.47
C ALA A 92 0.97 -0.86 -5.72
N LEU A 93 1.81 -1.67 -5.08
CA LEU A 93 1.75 -3.12 -5.12
C LEU A 93 1.68 -3.66 -3.68
N CYS A 94 0.73 -4.56 -3.45
CA CYS A 94 0.60 -5.33 -2.21
C CYS A 94 0.81 -6.81 -2.52
N SER A 95 1.93 -7.40 -2.09
CA SER A 95 2.24 -8.80 -2.34
C SER A 95 2.45 -9.58 -1.07
N GLY A 96 1.93 -10.81 -1.01
CA GLY A 96 2.05 -11.68 0.15
C GLY A 96 1.30 -11.16 1.39
N GLY A 97 1.85 -11.42 2.55
CA GLY A 97 1.28 -11.08 3.85
C GLY A 97 0.64 -12.27 4.53
N ASN A 98 -0.03 -12.04 5.66
CA ASN A 98 -0.72 -13.06 6.44
C ASN A 98 -2.16 -12.65 6.71
N THR A 99 -3.10 -13.53 6.46
CA THR A 99 -4.55 -13.32 6.65
C THR A 99 -5.01 -13.47 8.11
N GLY A 100 -4.09 -13.77 9.02
CA GLY A 100 -4.39 -14.12 10.40
C GLY A 100 -4.42 -15.63 10.63
N SER A 101 -4.63 -16.42 9.58
CA SER A 101 -4.57 -17.88 9.60
C SER A 101 -3.34 -18.43 8.87
N GLU A 102 -2.95 -17.82 7.77
CA GLU A 102 -1.85 -18.31 6.92
C GLU A 102 -1.17 -17.19 6.14
N ALA A 103 0.08 -17.44 5.75
CA ALA A 103 0.79 -16.62 4.79
C ALA A 103 0.27 -16.89 3.37
N VAL A 104 0.12 -15.84 2.57
CA VAL A 104 -0.44 -15.90 1.23
C VAL A 104 0.56 -15.45 0.16
N THR A 105 0.28 -15.86 -1.08
CA THR A 105 1.02 -15.42 -2.28
C THR A 105 0.29 -14.32 -3.05
N SER A 106 -0.98 -14.07 -2.71
CA SER A 106 -1.82 -13.14 -3.46
C SER A 106 -1.16 -11.76 -3.58
N THR A 107 -1.23 -11.23 -4.79
CA THR A 107 -0.72 -9.91 -5.12
C THR A 107 -1.87 -9.06 -5.67
N GLU A 108 -1.95 -7.84 -5.19
CA GLU A 108 -2.94 -6.85 -5.63
C GLU A 108 -2.24 -5.57 -6.05
N GLU A 109 -2.73 -4.98 -7.10
CA GLU A 109 -2.25 -3.75 -7.69
C GLU A 109 -3.24 -2.62 -7.40
N TRP A 110 -2.73 -1.52 -6.84
CA TRP A 110 -3.49 -0.31 -6.61
C TRP A 110 -3.31 0.66 -7.76
N THR A 111 -4.40 1.11 -8.33
CA THR A 111 -4.40 2.18 -9.31
C THR A 111 -5.42 3.23 -8.88
N ALA A 112 -4.94 4.44 -8.60
CA ALA A 112 -5.80 5.60 -8.45
C ALA A 112 -6.14 6.16 -9.84
N PRO A 113 -7.33 6.75 -10.03
CA PRO A 113 -7.63 7.46 -11.26
C PRO A 113 -6.58 8.51 -11.53
N ALA A 114 -6.21 8.70 -12.79
CA ALA A 114 -5.34 9.80 -13.17
C ALA A 114 -5.99 11.12 -12.73
N VAL A 115 -5.40 11.77 -11.73
CA VAL A 115 -5.81 13.10 -11.31
C VAL A 115 -5.39 14.03 -12.44
N PHE A 116 -6.32 14.49 -13.26
CA PHE A 116 -6.08 15.66 -14.09
C PHE A 116 -5.94 16.86 -13.14
N ASN A 117 -4.74 17.04 -12.58
CA ASN A 117 -4.37 18.25 -11.90
C ASN A 117 -4.34 19.36 -12.91
N GLN A 118 -5.35 20.09 -12.98
CA GLN A 118 -5.55 21.52 -13.29
C GLN A 118 -6.94 21.75 -13.88
N ILE A 119 -7.93 21.74 -13.03
CA ILE A 119 -9.06 22.61 -13.27
C ILE A 119 -8.76 23.85 -12.43
N GLN A 120 -8.23 24.91 -13.05
CA GLN A 120 -8.34 26.23 -12.46
C GLN A 120 -9.83 26.59 -12.46
N GLU A 121 -10.33 27.11 -11.35
CA GLU A 121 -11.69 27.65 -11.30
C GLU A 121 -11.95 28.51 -12.55
N GLY A 122 -13.00 28.15 -13.31
CA GLY A 122 -13.38 28.85 -14.53
C GLY A 122 -12.91 28.24 -15.84
N GLN A 123 -12.21 27.11 -15.89
CA GLN A 123 -11.92 26.41 -17.14
C GLN A 123 -13.10 25.56 -17.61
N LEU A 124 -13.77 26.06 -18.64
CA LEU A 124 -14.72 25.29 -19.45
C LEU A 124 -13.95 24.66 -20.61
N TYR A 125 -14.02 23.34 -20.77
CA TYR A 125 -13.53 22.71 -21.99
C TYR A 125 -14.68 22.09 -22.79
N PHE A 126 -14.54 22.14 -24.11
CA PHE A 126 -15.51 21.59 -25.03
C PHE A 126 -15.04 20.21 -25.52
N ASN A 127 -15.81 19.19 -25.21
CA ASN A 127 -15.69 17.89 -25.81
C ASN A 127 -16.80 17.80 -26.89
N SER A 128 -16.49 17.22 -28.05
CA SER A 128 -17.23 17.23 -29.31
C SER A 128 -18.76 17.00 -29.22
N ASN A 129 -19.34 16.74 -28.05
CA ASN A 129 -20.77 16.49 -27.86
C ASN A 129 -21.42 17.14 -26.62
N ALA A 130 -20.68 17.80 -25.71
CA ALA A 130 -21.28 18.50 -24.56
C ALA A 130 -20.26 19.35 -23.81
N PHE A 131 -20.72 20.43 -23.16
CA PHE A 131 -20.00 21.06 -22.06
C PHE A 131 -20.02 20.07 -20.87
N LYS A 132 -18.85 19.70 -20.37
CA LYS A 132 -18.73 18.93 -19.14
C LYS A 132 -17.93 19.73 -18.13
N GLU A 133 -18.53 19.97 -16.98
CA GLU A 133 -17.83 20.24 -15.74
C GLU A 133 -17.29 18.87 -15.26
N THR A 134 -15.98 18.73 -15.20
CA THR A 134 -15.39 17.50 -14.64
C THR A 134 -15.22 17.70 -13.15
N ILE A 135 -16.19 17.24 -12.38
CA ILE A 135 -15.94 16.90 -10.99
C ILE A 135 -15.12 15.62 -11.01
N GLN A 136 -13.93 15.66 -10.47
CA GLN A 136 -13.11 14.49 -10.37
C GLN A 136 -13.73 13.55 -9.32
N ASP A 137 -14.31 12.48 -9.81
CA ASP A 137 -14.73 11.37 -8.97
C ASP A 137 -13.49 10.50 -8.70
N VAL A 138 -12.99 10.50 -7.47
CA VAL A 138 -11.96 9.57 -6.98
C VAL A 138 -12.51 8.15 -6.80
N SER A 139 -13.79 7.91 -7.13
CA SER A 139 -14.47 6.62 -7.00
C SER A 139 -13.94 5.51 -7.92
N GLY A 140 -12.95 5.79 -8.75
CA GLY A 140 -12.31 4.80 -9.62
C GLY A 140 -11.00 4.22 -9.07
N ALA A 141 -10.52 4.65 -7.90
CA ALA A 141 -9.35 4.05 -7.27
C ALA A 141 -9.72 2.67 -6.70
N ALA A 142 -8.99 1.64 -7.06
CA ALA A 142 -9.28 0.27 -6.63
C ALA A 142 -8.05 -0.62 -6.57
N TRP A 143 -8.13 -1.67 -5.77
CA TRP A 143 -7.23 -2.79 -5.80
C TRP A 143 -7.71 -3.83 -6.82
N ALA A 144 -6.79 -4.33 -7.64
CA ALA A 144 -7.04 -5.41 -8.58
C ALA A 144 -6.10 -6.58 -8.26
N SER A 145 -6.66 -7.79 -8.18
CA SER A 145 -5.85 -9.00 -8.04
C SER A 145 -5.10 -9.27 -9.34
N ILE A 146 -3.80 -9.53 -9.22
CA ILE A 146 -2.91 -9.86 -10.33
C ILE A 146 -2.19 -11.18 -10.05
N THR A 147 -1.20 -11.55 -10.88
CA THR A 147 -0.42 -12.76 -10.71
C THR A 147 0.19 -12.83 -9.31
N ALA A 148 -0.07 -13.92 -8.61
CA ALA A 148 0.44 -14.17 -7.27
C ALA A 148 1.96 -14.40 -7.27
N SER A 149 2.64 -14.06 -6.18
CA SER A 149 4.03 -14.42 -5.95
C SER A 149 4.20 -15.94 -5.79
N ASN A 150 5.41 -16.46 -5.95
CA ASN A 150 5.63 -17.91 -5.97
C ASN A 150 5.58 -18.54 -4.57
N THR A 151 6.04 -17.81 -3.55
CA THR A 151 6.17 -18.35 -2.18
C THR A 151 5.33 -17.55 -1.18
N PRO A 152 4.42 -18.22 -0.42
CA PRO A 152 3.63 -17.54 0.60
C PRO A 152 4.50 -17.12 1.78
N ARG A 153 4.48 -15.84 2.14
CA ARG A 153 5.28 -15.27 3.23
C ARG A 153 4.74 -13.91 3.69
N PHE A 154 5.11 -13.53 4.88
CA PHE A 154 4.74 -12.28 5.52
C PHE A 154 5.95 -11.62 6.19
N GLY A 155 5.84 -10.35 6.52
CA GLY A 155 6.95 -9.59 7.10
C GLY A 155 8.14 -9.46 6.15
N LEU A 156 7.88 -9.51 4.84
CA LEU A 156 8.91 -9.43 3.81
C LEU A 156 9.30 -7.98 3.52
N GLY A 157 10.54 -7.79 3.10
CA GLY A 157 11.00 -6.54 2.52
C GLY A 157 10.50 -6.39 1.08
N GLY A 158 10.38 -5.16 0.62
CA GLY A 158 10.00 -4.88 -0.77
C GLY A 158 10.54 -3.53 -1.22
N ALA A 159 10.85 -3.44 -2.51
CA ALA A 159 11.31 -2.23 -3.16
C ALA A 159 10.84 -2.21 -4.62
N GLY A 160 10.65 -1.03 -5.17
CA GLY A 160 10.29 -0.86 -6.58
C GLY A 160 8.96 -0.14 -6.79
N THR A 161 8.39 -0.33 -7.97
CA THR A 161 7.17 0.29 -8.45
C THR A 161 6.10 -0.77 -8.73
N GLN A 162 4.90 -0.34 -9.09
CA GLN A 162 3.82 -1.22 -9.53
C GLN A 162 4.22 -2.09 -10.73
N THR A 163 5.02 -1.57 -11.65
CA THR A 163 5.42 -2.26 -12.87
C THR A 163 6.75 -3.00 -12.77
N GLU A 164 7.54 -2.74 -11.73
CA GLU A 164 8.82 -3.40 -11.51
C GLU A 164 9.17 -3.37 -10.02
N ALA A 165 9.17 -4.53 -9.36
CA ALA A 165 9.37 -4.63 -7.93
C ALA A 165 10.19 -5.85 -7.54
N LEU A 166 10.81 -5.77 -6.38
CA LEU A 166 11.45 -6.88 -5.68
C LEU A 166 10.73 -7.13 -4.36
N ILE A 167 10.52 -8.38 -4.03
CA ILE A 167 10.17 -8.83 -2.68
C ILE A 167 11.24 -9.82 -2.21
N PHE A 168 11.64 -9.71 -0.96
CA PHE A 168 12.73 -10.53 -0.42
C PHE A 168 12.56 -10.83 1.06
N SER A 169 13.14 -11.95 1.51
CA SER A 169 13.08 -12.42 2.88
C SER A 169 11.64 -12.68 3.37
N GLY A 170 11.41 -12.58 4.67
CA GLY A 170 10.12 -12.81 5.31
C GLY A 170 10.05 -14.15 6.04
N ALA A 171 8.87 -14.49 6.50
CA ALA A 171 8.58 -15.73 7.20
C ALA A 171 7.34 -16.41 6.62
N GLY A 172 7.28 -17.74 6.70
CA GLY A 172 6.13 -18.49 6.23
C GLY A 172 6.26 -19.99 6.47
N GLY A 173 5.17 -20.71 6.19
CA GLY A 173 5.10 -22.15 6.38
C GLY A 173 4.64 -22.56 7.79
N SER A 174 4.54 -23.88 8.00
CA SER A 174 4.20 -24.46 9.29
C SER A 174 5.16 -25.64 9.56
N PRO A 175 6.04 -25.56 10.57
CA PRO A 175 6.27 -24.41 11.46
C PRO A 175 6.81 -23.18 10.71
N THR A 176 6.54 -21.98 11.25
CA THR A 176 7.04 -20.72 10.68
C THR A 176 8.56 -20.72 10.62
N ALA A 177 9.10 -20.48 9.42
CA ALA A 177 10.54 -20.45 9.17
C ALA A 177 10.91 -19.18 8.37
N ASN A 178 12.16 -18.73 8.54
CA ASN A 178 12.70 -17.68 7.70
C ASN A 178 12.76 -18.12 6.25
N ARG A 179 12.45 -17.21 5.35
CA ARG A 179 12.43 -17.42 3.90
C ARG A 179 13.47 -16.51 3.25
N PRO A 180 14.54 -17.06 2.68
CA PRO A 180 15.57 -16.24 2.03
C PRO A 180 15.19 -15.80 0.62
N GLN A 181 14.13 -16.35 0.03
CA GLN A 181 13.77 -16.15 -1.35
C GLN A 181 13.66 -14.67 -1.72
N THR A 182 14.14 -14.36 -2.92
CA THR A 182 13.98 -13.08 -3.58
C THR A 182 13.21 -13.28 -4.88
N GLU A 183 12.16 -12.53 -5.07
CA GLU A 183 11.35 -12.58 -6.29
C GLU A 183 11.26 -11.19 -6.93
N HIS A 184 11.35 -11.18 -8.26
CA HIS A 184 11.24 -10.00 -9.10
C HIS A 184 9.92 -9.98 -9.86
N TRP A 185 9.21 -8.86 -9.77
CA TRP A 185 8.01 -8.54 -10.55
C TRP A 185 8.38 -7.68 -11.75
N ASN A 186 7.97 -8.06 -12.95
CA ASN A 186 8.25 -7.35 -14.21
C ASN A 186 7.02 -6.64 -14.80
N GLY A 187 5.97 -6.42 -14.00
CA GLY A 187 4.69 -5.87 -14.46
C GLY A 187 3.68 -6.90 -14.93
N SER A 188 4.05 -8.20 -15.03
CA SER A 188 3.15 -9.26 -15.47
C SER A 188 3.35 -10.60 -14.77
N SER A 189 4.55 -10.90 -14.32
CA SER A 189 4.90 -12.18 -13.68
C SER A 189 5.98 -12.03 -12.63
N TRP A 190 6.00 -12.95 -11.67
CA TRP A 190 7.05 -13.09 -10.66
C TRP A 190 8.10 -14.10 -11.10
N THR A 191 9.36 -13.75 -10.96
CA THR A 191 10.51 -14.62 -11.24
C THR A 191 11.39 -14.71 -10.00
N GLU A 192 11.73 -15.93 -9.58
CA GLU A 192 12.65 -16.14 -8.47
C GLU A 192 14.07 -15.78 -8.91
N LEU A 193 14.78 -15.06 -8.07
CA LEU A 193 16.18 -14.67 -8.23
C LEU A 193 17.04 -15.40 -7.20
N ASN A 194 18.32 -15.03 -7.11
CA ASN A 194 19.22 -15.57 -6.10
C ASN A 194 18.74 -15.18 -4.70
N ASP A 195 18.73 -16.16 -3.81
CA ASP A 195 18.34 -15.98 -2.42
C ASP A 195 19.32 -15.10 -1.64
N LEU A 196 18.80 -14.49 -0.56
CA LEU A 196 19.67 -13.84 0.40
C LEU A 196 20.54 -14.86 1.15
N ASN A 197 21.79 -14.50 1.39
CA ASN A 197 22.66 -15.27 2.27
C ASN A 197 22.25 -14.99 3.72
N LEU A 198 21.63 -15.97 4.37
CA LEU A 198 21.20 -15.90 5.78
C LEU A 198 22.18 -16.68 6.68
#